data_6f93abf1e7fe087dc75bd29e2d04343e
#
_entry.id   6f93abf1e7fe087dc75bd29e2d04343e
#
_cell.length_a   1.000
_cell.length_b   1.000
_cell.length_c   1.000
_cell.angle_alpha   90.00
_cell.angle_beta   90.00
_cell.angle_gamma   90.00
#
_symmetry.space_group_name_H-M   'P 1'
#
loop_
_entity.id
_entity.type
_entity.pdbx_description
1 polymer ?
#
loop_
_entity_poly.entity_id
_entity_poly.type
_entity_poly.pdbx_seq_one_letter_code
_entity_poly.pdbx_strand_id
1 'polypeptide(L)'
;MKITAGLGSVDDYLPYVEAGADEFFCGYVPYEWMQNGGLTYPLNRREVLYYNVQIGSESEMEILAALVRIKKKIVTVALNGLFYAPHQYPMIEALIKRLFHMGFSSFIVGDMALLVFLKKNLTVPAEIHVSGEMSESNHIMIDEMRSLGAKRIIFHRKVTPQEMKSCIDYQKMQYPKQPLEYEAFALNELCHFTGAFCSSLHCDELAPACRLPYRLIRTEQSDILNYKRQPAQADQEN
;
A
#
# COMPACT_ATOMS: atom_id res chain seq x y z
N MET A 1 17.24 1.21 -14.03
CA MET A 1 16.40 1.74 -12.93
C MET A 1 15.11 2.28 -13.58
N LYS A 2 13.95 1.98 -13.02
CA LYS A 2 12.66 2.49 -13.49
C LYS A 2 12.14 3.55 -12.52
N ILE A 3 11.37 4.49 -13.03
CA ILE A 3 10.70 5.53 -12.24
C ILE A 3 9.21 5.18 -12.19
N THR A 4 8.70 4.97 -10.97
CA THR A 4 7.28 4.72 -10.71
C THR A 4 6.61 5.99 -10.18
N ALA A 5 5.50 6.40 -10.78
CA ALA A 5 4.72 7.57 -10.38
C ALA A 5 3.31 7.18 -9.91
N GLY A 6 2.79 7.89 -8.90
CA GLY A 6 1.43 7.69 -8.41
C GLY A 6 0.42 8.55 -9.18
N LEU A 7 -0.63 7.94 -9.70
CA LEU A 7 -1.74 8.64 -10.36
C LEU A 7 -2.80 9.03 -9.33
N GLY A 8 -3.22 10.28 -9.35
CA GLY A 8 -4.39 10.77 -8.60
C GLY A 8 -5.66 10.72 -9.45
N SER A 9 -5.52 10.80 -10.77
CA SER A 9 -6.60 10.74 -11.75
C SER A 9 -6.13 10.05 -13.03
N VAL A 10 -7.06 9.76 -13.93
CA VAL A 10 -6.74 9.25 -15.28
C VAL A 10 -5.96 10.27 -16.10
N ASP A 11 -6.25 11.55 -15.89
CA ASP A 11 -5.62 12.66 -16.64
C ASP A 11 -4.12 12.80 -16.36
N ASP A 12 -3.63 12.29 -15.21
CA ASP A 12 -2.21 12.30 -14.87
C ASP A 12 -1.37 11.36 -15.75
N TYR A 13 -2.00 10.33 -16.33
CA TYR A 13 -1.25 9.25 -16.97
C TYR A 13 -0.43 9.73 -18.16
N LEU A 14 -1.04 10.44 -19.11
CA LEU A 14 -0.33 10.90 -20.32
C LEU A 14 0.76 11.93 -20.02
N PRO A 15 0.52 12.98 -19.22
CA PRO A 15 1.57 13.90 -18.83
C PRO A 15 2.76 13.24 -18.15
N TYR A 16 2.51 12.24 -17.29
CA TYR A 16 3.60 11.56 -16.58
C TYR A 16 4.37 10.59 -17.49
N VAL A 17 3.70 9.96 -18.47
CA VAL A 17 4.38 9.21 -19.55
C VAL A 17 5.31 10.14 -20.33
N GLU A 18 4.85 11.32 -20.70
CA GLU A 18 5.63 12.33 -21.44
C GLU A 18 6.78 12.88 -20.60
N ALA A 19 6.59 13.01 -19.29
CA ALA A 19 7.65 13.41 -18.36
C ALA A 19 8.71 12.31 -18.11
N GLY A 20 8.50 11.10 -18.64
CA GLY A 20 9.50 10.01 -18.59
C GLY A 20 9.29 9.00 -17.48
N ALA A 21 8.13 8.93 -16.83
CA ALA A 21 7.82 7.85 -15.93
C ALA A 21 7.75 6.50 -16.67
N ASP A 22 8.22 5.44 -16.02
CA ASP A 22 8.29 4.10 -16.60
C ASP A 22 7.11 3.23 -16.23
N GLU A 23 6.65 3.36 -14.99
CA GLU A 23 5.57 2.58 -14.39
C GLU A 23 4.70 3.50 -13.52
N PHE A 24 3.50 3.05 -13.22
CA PHE A 24 2.55 3.82 -12.42
C PHE A 24 1.88 2.95 -11.37
N PHE A 25 1.33 3.59 -10.34
CA PHE A 25 0.35 2.97 -9.47
C PHE A 25 -0.83 3.91 -9.24
N CYS A 26 -2.00 3.33 -9.01
CA CYS A 26 -3.20 4.09 -8.65
C CYS A 26 -3.98 3.39 -7.54
N GLY A 27 -4.82 4.14 -6.83
CA GLY A 27 -5.90 3.59 -6.04
C GLY A 27 -7.18 3.52 -6.87
N TYR A 28 -8.03 2.56 -6.57
CA TYR A 28 -9.38 2.45 -7.09
C TYR A 28 -10.29 1.86 -6.02
N VAL A 29 -11.45 2.46 -5.79
CA VAL A 29 -12.45 1.95 -4.85
C VAL A 29 -13.77 1.80 -5.59
N PRO A 30 -14.20 0.56 -5.86
CA PRO A 30 -15.47 0.31 -6.52
C PRO A 30 -16.66 0.67 -5.61
N TYR A 31 -17.75 1.08 -6.21
CA TYR A 31 -18.94 1.52 -5.49
C TYR A 31 -19.48 0.46 -4.52
N GLU A 32 -19.43 -0.81 -4.91
CA GLU A 32 -19.86 -1.93 -4.06
C GLU A 32 -19.04 -2.05 -2.78
N TRP A 33 -17.77 -1.69 -2.83
CA TRP A 33 -16.91 -1.66 -1.64
C TRP A 33 -17.38 -0.60 -0.65
N MET A 34 -17.68 0.60 -1.14
CA MET A 34 -18.17 1.71 -0.32
C MET A 34 -19.50 1.37 0.35
N GLN A 35 -20.41 0.70 -0.36
CA GLN A 35 -21.70 0.27 0.19
C GLN A 35 -21.55 -0.78 1.31
N ASN A 36 -20.52 -1.59 1.28
CA ASN A 36 -20.26 -2.67 2.24
C ASN A 36 -19.34 -2.25 3.41
N GLY A 37 -19.26 -0.98 3.73
CA GLY A 37 -18.53 -0.48 4.89
C GLY A 37 -17.10 0.02 4.58
N GLY A 38 -16.88 0.55 3.38
CA GLY A 38 -15.60 1.07 2.93
C GLY A 38 -14.96 2.13 3.82
N LEU A 39 -15.74 2.90 4.54
CA LEU A 39 -15.21 3.87 5.53
C LEU A 39 -14.58 3.21 6.75
N THR A 40 -15.04 2.01 7.12
CA THR A 40 -14.48 1.25 8.26
C THR A 40 -13.27 0.42 7.85
N TYR A 41 -13.27 -0.06 6.62
CA TYR A 41 -12.21 -0.92 6.08
C TYR A 41 -11.73 -0.37 4.74
N PRO A 42 -10.75 0.55 4.74
CA PRO A 42 -10.26 1.16 3.50
C PRO A 42 -9.62 0.12 2.59
N LEU A 43 -10.00 0.12 1.31
CA LEU A 43 -9.44 -0.80 0.33
C LEU A 43 -7.98 -0.49 0.01
N ASN A 44 -7.61 0.78 0.06
CA ASN A 44 -6.22 1.21 -0.09
C ASN A 44 -5.91 2.40 0.83
N ARG A 45 -4.62 2.65 1.07
CA ARG A 45 -4.18 3.73 1.98
C ARG A 45 -4.28 5.14 1.38
N ARG A 46 -4.67 5.26 0.12
CA ARG A 46 -4.96 6.54 -0.53
C ARG A 46 -6.45 6.89 -0.49
N GLU A 47 -7.27 6.04 0.11
CA GLU A 47 -8.70 6.27 0.27
C GLU A 47 -8.92 7.40 1.28
N VAL A 48 -9.46 8.51 0.79
CA VAL A 48 -9.80 9.69 1.58
C VAL A 48 -11.28 10.01 1.41
N LEU A 49 -11.91 10.48 2.49
CA LEU A 49 -13.36 10.66 2.55
C LEU A 49 -13.89 11.72 1.59
N TYR A 50 -13.11 12.76 1.31
CA TYR A 50 -13.61 13.95 0.61
C TYR A 50 -12.80 14.36 -0.60
N TYR A 51 -11.60 13.83 -0.79
CA TYR A 51 -10.72 14.16 -1.91
C TYR A 51 -10.40 12.93 -2.74
N ASN A 52 -10.64 13.04 -4.02
CA ASN A 52 -10.40 11.96 -4.94
C ASN A 52 -8.91 11.92 -5.31
N VAL A 53 -8.12 11.19 -4.56
CA VAL A 53 -6.70 10.90 -4.83
C VAL A 53 -6.53 9.53 -5.47
N GLN A 54 -7.59 9.02 -6.07
CA GLN A 54 -7.67 7.71 -6.71
C GLN A 54 -8.68 7.74 -7.85
N ILE A 55 -8.66 6.72 -8.68
CA ILE A 55 -9.63 6.58 -9.77
C ILE A 55 -11.01 6.33 -9.16
N GLY A 56 -12.01 7.16 -9.54
CA GLY A 56 -13.31 7.21 -8.88
C GLY A 56 -14.37 6.29 -9.46
N SER A 57 -14.19 5.80 -10.68
CA SER A 57 -15.23 5.01 -11.38
C SER A 57 -14.64 3.88 -12.23
N GLU A 58 -15.47 2.89 -12.52
CA GLU A 58 -15.09 1.77 -13.40
C GLU A 58 -14.85 2.26 -14.82
N SER A 59 -15.62 3.22 -15.31
CA SER A 59 -15.41 3.83 -16.63
C SER A 59 -14.06 4.54 -16.76
N GLU A 60 -13.60 5.21 -15.70
CA GLU A 60 -12.24 5.78 -15.68
C GLU A 60 -11.16 4.69 -15.69
N MET A 61 -11.38 3.57 -14.99
CA MET A 61 -10.48 2.42 -15.06
C MET A 61 -10.44 1.82 -16.48
N GLU A 62 -11.57 1.74 -17.18
CA GLU A 62 -11.61 1.30 -18.58
C GLU A 62 -10.83 2.23 -19.52
N ILE A 63 -10.97 3.54 -19.35
CA ILE A 63 -10.18 4.55 -20.07
C ILE A 63 -8.68 4.36 -19.78
N LEU A 64 -8.31 4.25 -18.52
CA LEU A 64 -6.93 4.03 -18.11
C LEU A 64 -6.37 2.74 -18.71
N ALA A 65 -7.14 1.64 -18.70
CA ALA A 65 -6.75 0.38 -19.31
C ALA A 65 -6.53 0.51 -20.83
N ALA A 66 -7.35 1.32 -21.52
CA ALA A 66 -7.15 1.62 -22.93
C ALA A 66 -5.84 2.40 -23.19
N LEU A 67 -5.55 3.39 -22.36
CA LEU A 67 -4.30 4.15 -22.43
C LEU A 67 -3.07 3.27 -22.15
N VAL A 68 -3.16 2.38 -21.18
CA VAL A 68 -2.11 1.40 -20.85
C VAL A 68 -1.81 0.50 -22.05
N ARG A 69 -2.84 0.02 -22.74
CA ARG A 69 -2.67 -0.81 -23.96
C ARG A 69 -1.96 -0.03 -25.09
N ILE A 70 -2.26 1.26 -25.25
CA ILE A 70 -1.67 2.11 -26.30
C ILE A 70 -0.20 2.45 -25.95
N LYS A 71 0.05 2.94 -24.74
CA LYS A 71 1.37 3.43 -24.31
C LYS A 71 2.29 2.32 -23.80
N LYS A 72 1.74 1.16 -23.44
CA LYS A 72 2.44 -0.02 -22.89
C LYS A 72 3.26 0.31 -21.62
N LYS A 73 2.78 1.26 -20.83
CA LYS A 73 3.31 1.61 -19.52
C LYS A 73 2.38 1.05 -18.44
N ILE A 74 2.92 0.17 -17.60
CA ILE A 74 2.15 -0.59 -16.61
C ILE A 74 1.57 0.34 -15.54
N VAL A 75 0.33 0.08 -15.16
CA VAL A 75 -0.30 0.66 -13.97
C VAL A 75 -0.60 -0.47 -12.98
N THR A 76 -0.07 -0.36 -11.78
CA THR A 76 -0.31 -1.29 -10.67
C THR A 76 -1.43 -0.76 -9.78
N VAL A 77 -2.45 -1.56 -9.50
CA VAL A 77 -3.58 -1.12 -8.67
C VAL A 77 -3.29 -1.41 -7.20
N ALA A 78 -3.43 -0.39 -6.35
CA ALA A 78 -3.18 -0.48 -4.93
C ALA A 78 -4.41 -1.02 -4.18
N LEU A 79 -4.24 -2.20 -3.56
CA LEU A 79 -5.15 -2.86 -2.63
C LEU A 79 -4.40 -3.02 -1.30
N ASN A 80 -3.83 -1.93 -0.82
CA ASN A 80 -2.84 -1.94 0.25
C ASN A 80 -3.39 -1.46 1.61
N GLY A 81 -4.67 -1.68 1.88
CA GLY A 81 -5.19 -1.72 3.23
C GLY A 81 -4.35 -2.70 4.06
N LEU A 82 -4.14 -2.40 5.35
CA LEU A 82 -3.23 -3.19 6.18
C LEU A 82 -3.89 -4.42 6.79
N PHE A 83 -5.21 -4.45 6.82
CA PHE A 83 -6.02 -5.57 7.32
C PHE A 83 -7.44 -5.45 6.76
N TYR A 84 -8.04 -6.61 6.51
CA TYR A 84 -9.41 -6.74 6.05
C TYR A 84 -10.16 -7.76 6.90
N ALA A 85 -11.48 -7.64 6.95
CA ALA A 85 -12.31 -8.67 7.57
C ALA A 85 -12.35 -9.93 6.69
N PRO A 86 -12.49 -11.13 7.27
CA PRO A 86 -12.43 -12.39 6.50
C PRO A 86 -13.39 -12.48 5.32
N HIS A 87 -14.57 -11.88 5.42
CA HIS A 87 -15.59 -11.86 4.34
C HIS A 87 -15.21 -10.95 3.17
N GLN A 88 -14.22 -10.06 3.35
CA GLN A 88 -13.76 -9.13 2.31
C GLN A 88 -12.72 -9.75 1.37
N TYR A 89 -12.00 -10.80 1.79
CA TYR A 89 -11.00 -11.44 0.94
C TYR A 89 -11.55 -11.97 -0.38
N PRO A 90 -12.70 -12.67 -0.42
CA PRO A 90 -13.31 -13.08 -1.69
C PRO A 90 -13.74 -11.89 -2.56
N MET A 91 -14.16 -10.79 -1.96
CA MET A 91 -14.53 -9.57 -2.70
C MET A 91 -13.31 -8.95 -3.38
N ILE A 92 -12.17 -8.90 -2.66
CA ILE A 92 -10.91 -8.38 -3.21
C ILE A 92 -10.39 -9.30 -4.32
N GLU A 93 -10.46 -10.62 -4.15
CA GLU A 93 -10.09 -11.57 -5.19
C GLU A 93 -10.93 -11.41 -6.46
N ALA A 94 -12.25 -11.24 -6.32
CA ALA A 94 -13.15 -10.99 -7.43
C ALA A 94 -12.81 -9.65 -8.13
N LEU A 95 -12.48 -8.62 -7.36
CA LEU A 95 -12.03 -7.33 -7.90
C LEU A 95 -10.73 -7.48 -8.68
N ILE A 96 -9.74 -8.20 -8.16
CA ILE A 96 -8.48 -8.48 -8.87
C ILE A 96 -8.75 -9.17 -10.20
N LYS A 97 -9.61 -10.19 -10.22
CA LYS A 97 -9.99 -10.89 -11.46
C LYS A 97 -10.64 -9.95 -12.46
N ARG A 98 -11.59 -9.12 -12.04
CA ARG A 98 -12.25 -8.13 -12.89
C ARG A 98 -11.25 -7.16 -13.50
N LEU A 99 -10.39 -6.56 -12.69
CA LEU A 99 -9.35 -5.62 -13.13
C LEU A 99 -8.30 -6.29 -14.03
N PHE A 100 -7.96 -7.56 -13.75
CA PHE A 100 -7.07 -8.33 -14.61
C PHE A 100 -7.63 -8.51 -16.02
N HIS A 101 -8.90 -8.87 -16.14
CA HIS A 101 -9.57 -8.99 -17.45
C HIS A 101 -9.75 -7.63 -18.15
N MET A 102 -9.82 -6.54 -17.41
CA MET A 102 -9.81 -5.19 -17.95
C MET A 102 -8.44 -4.79 -18.53
N GLY A 103 -7.34 -5.39 -18.04
CA GLY A 103 -5.98 -5.18 -18.55
C GLY A 103 -4.94 -4.76 -17.51
N PHE A 104 -5.27 -4.79 -16.23
CA PHE A 104 -4.31 -4.51 -15.13
C PHE A 104 -3.71 -5.81 -14.63
N SER A 105 -2.42 -5.99 -14.83
CA SER A 105 -1.74 -7.26 -14.54
C SER A 105 -1.05 -7.32 -13.18
N SER A 106 -0.97 -6.20 -12.44
CA SER A 106 -0.23 -6.13 -11.18
C SER A 106 -0.99 -5.38 -10.08
N PHE A 107 -0.81 -5.83 -8.82
CA PHE A 107 -1.55 -5.33 -7.67
C PHE A 107 -0.63 -5.19 -6.45
N ILE A 108 -0.75 -4.07 -5.71
CA ILE A 108 0.00 -3.86 -4.46
C ILE A 108 -0.88 -4.31 -3.30
N VAL A 109 -0.38 -5.22 -2.48
CA VAL A 109 -1.07 -5.79 -1.32
C VAL A 109 -0.36 -5.37 -0.04
N GLY A 110 -1.12 -4.93 0.97
CA GLY A 110 -0.62 -4.48 2.28
C GLY A 110 -0.96 -5.39 3.44
N ASP A 111 -1.91 -6.31 3.28
CA ASP A 111 -2.34 -7.27 4.30
C ASP A 111 -1.69 -8.64 4.05
N MET A 112 -0.93 -9.14 5.03
CA MET A 112 -0.29 -10.45 4.97
C MET A 112 -1.31 -11.59 4.86
N ALA A 113 -2.45 -11.49 5.54
CA ALA A 113 -3.48 -12.52 5.46
C ALA A 113 -4.16 -12.55 4.09
N LEU A 114 -4.33 -11.37 3.45
CA LEU A 114 -4.76 -11.30 2.05
C LEU A 114 -3.74 -11.96 1.13
N LEU A 115 -2.44 -11.74 1.33
CA LEU A 115 -1.39 -12.38 0.52
C LEU A 115 -1.48 -13.92 0.62
N VAL A 116 -1.65 -14.45 1.83
CA VAL A 116 -1.87 -15.90 2.07
C VAL A 116 -3.13 -16.39 1.39
N PHE A 117 -4.22 -15.62 1.46
CA PHE A 117 -5.49 -15.97 0.81
C PHE A 117 -5.35 -16.02 -0.70
N LEU A 118 -4.73 -14.99 -1.31
CA LEU A 118 -4.53 -14.89 -2.75
C LEU A 118 -3.64 -16.02 -3.28
N LYS A 119 -2.58 -16.40 -2.54
CA LYS A 119 -1.73 -17.55 -2.91
C LYS A 119 -2.53 -18.83 -3.11
N LYS A 120 -3.60 -19.01 -2.36
CA LYS A 120 -4.42 -20.25 -2.40
C LYS A 120 -5.58 -20.17 -3.40
N ASN A 121 -6.14 -18.99 -3.60
CA ASN A 121 -7.43 -18.82 -4.27
C ASN A 121 -7.36 -18.07 -5.60
N LEU A 122 -6.34 -17.22 -5.82
CA LEU A 122 -6.26 -16.43 -7.05
C LEU A 122 -5.95 -17.32 -8.26
N THR A 123 -6.84 -17.29 -9.24
CA THR A 123 -6.77 -18.17 -10.44
C THR A 123 -6.25 -17.46 -11.69
N VAL A 124 -6.12 -16.12 -11.65
CA VAL A 124 -5.52 -15.37 -12.76
C VAL A 124 -4.03 -15.14 -12.50
N PRO A 125 -3.18 -15.06 -13.54
CA PRO A 125 -1.73 -14.90 -13.38
C PRO A 125 -1.35 -13.44 -13.11
N ALA A 126 -2.02 -12.81 -12.14
CA ALA A 126 -1.70 -11.47 -11.72
C ALA A 126 -0.43 -11.44 -10.87
N GLU A 127 0.36 -10.39 -11.03
CA GLU A 127 1.55 -10.15 -10.24
C GLU A 127 1.20 -9.43 -8.94
N ILE A 128 1.69 -9.96 -7.82
CA ILE A 128 1.46 -9.35 -6.52
C ILE A 128 2.75 -8.66 -6.06
N HIS A 129 2.64 -7.37 -5.80
CA HIS A 129 3.67 -6.53 -5.20
C HIS A 129 3.34 -6.33 -3.72
N VAL A 130 4.33 -6.52 -2.87
CA VAL A 130 4.15 -6.31 -1.42
C VAL A 130 4.39 -4.86 -1.08
N SER A 131 3.40 -4.24 -0.44
CA SER A 131 3.46 -2.85 -0.02
C SER A 131 4.53 -2.61 1.03
N GLY A 132 5.26 -1.53 0.93
CA GLY A 132 6.15 -1.05 1.98
C GLY A 132 5.43 -0.71 3.30
N GLU A 133 4.12 -0.53 3.25
CA GLU A 133 3.30 -0.29 4.44
C GLU A 133 2.97 -1.58 5.21
N MET A 134 3.22 -2.76 4.65
CA MET A 134 2.95 -4.05 5.32
C MET A 134 3.87 -4.24 6.53
N SER A 135 5.17 -4.01 6.39
CA SER A 135 6.16 -4.07 7.48
C SER A 135 7.53 -3.55 7.03
N GLU A 136 8.41 -3.30 8.01
CA GLU A 136 9.84 -3.17 7.76
C GLU A 136 10.42 -4.56 7.48
N SER A 137 10.85 -4.80 6.25
CA SER A 137 11.22 -6.14 5.79
C SER A 137 12.72 -6.41 6.01
N ASN A 138 13.02 -7.57 6.56
CA ASN A 138 14.35 -8.17 6.52
C ASN A 138 14.38 -9.34 5.52
N HIS A 139 15.54 -9.96 5.34
CA HIS A 139 15.70 -11.05 4.37
C HIS A 139 14.80 -12.27 4.65
N ILE A 140 14.53 -12.62 5.93
CA ILE A 140 13.63 -13.73 6.30
C ILE A 140 12.19 -13.41 5.90
N MET A 141 11.72 -12.18 6.20
CA MET A 141 10.39 -11.75 5.80
C MET A 141 10.22 -11.74 4.28
N ILE A 142 11.26 -11.33 3.55
CA ILE A 142 11.25 -11.37 2.08
C ILE A 142 11.17 -12.81 1.56
N ASP A 143 11.84 -13.78 2.20
CA ASP A 143 11.73 -15.20 1.85
C ASP A 143 10.28 -15.70 2.00
N GLU A 144 9.60 -15.33 3.08
CA GLU A 144 8.19 -15.68 3.28
C GLU A 144 7.28 -15.03 2.23
N MET A 145 7.45 -13.74 1.97
CA MET A 145 6.67 -13.04 0.93
C MET A 145 6.89 -13.67 -0.46
N ARG A 146 8.13 -14.05 -0.78
CA ARG A 146 8.48 -14.79 -1.99
C ARG A 146 7.75 -16.13 -2.05
N SER A 147 7.77 -16.90 -0.96
CA SER A 147 7.10 -18.20 -0.87
C SER A 147 5.59 -18.10 -1.12
N LEU A 148 5.02 -16.99 -0.70
CA LEU A 148 3.61 -16.62 -0.92
C LEU A 148 3.34 -16.09 -2.34
N GLY A 149 4.36 -15.94 -3.20
CA GLY A 149 4.19 -15.60 -4.59
C GLY A 149 4.39 -14.13 -4.94
N ALA A 150 4.93 -13.34 -4.01
CA ALA A 150 5.31 -11.95 -4.31
C ALA A 150 6.28 -11.88 -5.49
N LYS A 151 6.11 -10.89 -6.35
CA LYS A 151 6.97 -10.59 -7.51
C LYS A 151 7.84 -9.36 -7.27
N ARG A 152 7.33 -8.40 -6.50
CA ARG A 152 8.06 -7.18 -6.12
C ARG A 152 7.90 -6.91 -4.64
N ILE A 153 8.97 -6.45 -4.01
CA ILE A 153 8.98 -5.93 -2.64
C ILE A 153 9.20 -4.42 -2.70
N ILE A 154 8.25 -3.68 -2.15
CA ILE A 154 8.37 -2.24 -1.99
C ILE A 154 8.91 -2.00 -0.57
N PHE A 155 10.11 -1.46 -0.46
CA PHE A 155 10.71 -1.22 0.86
C PHE A 155 9.98 -0.11 1.60
N HIS A 156 9.75 -0.33 2.90
CA HIS A 156 9.24 0.71 3.75
C HIS A 156 10.20 1.90 3.82
N ARG A 157 9.65 3.09 3.94
CA ARG A 157 10.40 4.36 3.91
C ARG A 157 11.43 4.54 5.03
N LYS A 158 11.42 3.70 6.05
CA LYS A 158 12.44 3.68 7.12
C LYS A 158 13.63 2.79 6.83
N VAL A 159 13.52 1.88 5.89
CA VAL A 159 14.60 0.95 5.53
C VAL A 159 15.75 1.74 4.89
N THR A 160 16.92 1.64 5.45
CA THR A 160 18.10 2.35 4.95
C THR A 160 18.63 1.74 3.65
N PRO A 161 19.36 2.48 2.81
CA PRO A 161 19.97 1.93 1.60
C PRO A 161 20.89 0.73 1.86
N GLN A 162 21.59 0.71 3.01
CA GLN A 162 22.44 -0.40 3.42
C GLN A 162 21.63 -1.66 3.72
N GLU A 163 20.51 -1.53 4.43
CA GLU A 163 19.60 -2.65 4.72
C GLU A 163 18.94 -3.16 3.44
N MET A 164 18.47 -2.26 2.56
CA MET A 164 17.95 -2.64 1.24
C MET A 164 18.99 -3.46 0.46
N LYS A 165 20.22 -2.95 0.39
CA LYS A 165 21.32 -3.65 -0.30
C LYS A 165 21.58 -5.02 0.31
N SER A 166 21.63 -5.13 1.64
CA SER A 166 21.84 -6.41 2.34
C SER A 166 20.75 -7.43 1.98
N CYS A 167 19.48 -7.02 2.00
CA CYS A 167 18.36 -7.88 1.63
C CYS A 167 18.45 -8.32 0.15
N ILE A 168 18.75 -7.40 -0.75
CA ILE A 168 18.85 -7.67 -2.19
C ILE A 168 20.01 -8.64 -2.48
N ASP A 169 21.17 -8.42 -1.88
CA ASP A 169 22.34 -9.27 -2.09
C ASP A 169 22.10 -10.69 -1.55
N TYR A 170 21.48 -10.82 -0.37
CA TYR A 170 21.05 -12.11 0.17
C TYR A 170 20.12 -12.85 -0.80
N GLN A 171 19.08 -12.17 -1.30
CA GLN A 171 18.11 -12.76 -2.21
C GLN A 171 18.75 -13.19 -3.55
N LYS A 172 19.66 -12.41 -4.09
CA LYS A 172 20.42 -12.78 -5.31
C LYS A 172 21.27 -14.01 -5.10
N MET A 173 21.89 -14.13 -3.93
CA MET A 173 22.72 -15.29 -3.58
C MET A 173 21.88 -16.55 -3.41
N GLN A 174 20.75 -16.46 -2.71
CA GLN A 174 19.89 -17.63 -2.43
C GLN A 174 19.05 -18.05 -3.65
N TYR A 175 18.59 -17.08 -4.46
CA TYR A 175 17.64 -17.34 -5.55
C TYR A 175 18.09 -16.75 -6.89
N PRO A 176 19.27 -17.13 -7.42
CA PRO A 176 19.84 -16.49 -8.61
C PRO A 176 19.01 -16.68 -9.89
N LYS A 177 18.16 -17.71 -9.94
CA LYS A 177 17.30 -18.03 -11.10
C LYS A 177 15.90 -17.47 -11.00
N GLN A 178 15.53 -16.88 -9.86
CA GLN A 178 14.19 -16.36 -9.58
C GLN A 178 14.29 -14.97 -8.93
N PRO A 179 14.74 -13.95 -9.67
CA PRO A 179 14.93 -12.63 -9.11
C PRO A 179 13.57 -12.03 -8.70
N LEU A 180 13.54 -11.38 -7.53
CA LEU A 180 12.48 -10.44 -7.16
C LEU A 180 12.80 -9.06 -7.73
N GLU A 181 11.76 -8.30 -8.02
CA GLU A 181 11.88 -6.87 -8.22
C GLU A 181 11.85 -6.13 -6.87
N TYR A 182 12.50 -4.97 -6.84
CA TYR A 182 12.55 -4.13 -5.65
C TYR A 182 12.20 -2.70 -6.01
N GLU A 183 11.47 -2.06 -5.10
CA GLU A 183 11.07 -0.67 -5.24
C GLU A 183 11.36 0.08 -3.94
N ALA A 184 11.77 1.33 -4.04
CA ALA A 184 12.04 2.20 -2.91
C ALA A 184 11.52 3.62 -3.20
N PHE A 185 11.16 4.34 -2.14
CA PHE A 185 10.71 5.72 -2.24
C PHE A 185 11.89 6.65 -2.49
N ALA A 186 11.86 7.39 -3.61
CA ALA A 186 12.84 8.43 -3.91
C ALA A 186 12.50 9.75 -3.19
N LEU A 187 11.21 10.13 -3.19
CA LEU A 187 10.68 11.20 -2.36
C LEU A 187 10.08 10.57 -1.12
N ASN A 188 10.66 10.85 0.03
CA ASN A 188 10.35 10.13 1.25
C ASN A 188 10.01 11.11 2.38
N GLU A 189 8.77 11.05 2.85
CA GLU A 189 8.36 11.68 4.09
C GLU A 189 8.70 10.76 5.27
N LEU A 190 9.34 11.31 6.29
CA LEU A 190 9.64 10.55 7.50
C LEU A 190 8.35 10.11 8.18
N CYS A 191 8.17 8.80 8.34
CA CYS A 191 7.07 8.22 9.08
C CYS A 191 7.57 7.72 10.44
N HIS A 192 6.96 8.18 11.53
CA HIS A 192 7.33 7.78 12.89
C HIS A 192 6.74 6.42 13.29
N PHE A 193 5.74 5.94 12.57
CA PHE A 193 5.07 4.67 12.86
C PHE A 193 5.58 3.56 11.93
N THR A 194 5.55 2.33 12.43
CA THR A 194 5.75 1.14 11.61
C THR A 194 4.49 0.89 10.79
N GLY A 195 4.62 0.67 9.49
CA GLY A 195 3.49 0.54 8.58
C GLY A 195 2.45 -0.49 9.05
N ALA A 196 2.86 -1.70 9.38
CA ALA A 196 1.98 -2.79 9.84
C ALA A 196 1.15 -2.46 11.10
N PHE A 197 1.57 -1.52 11.91
CA PHE A 197 0.88 -1.11 13.15
C PHE A 197 0.17 0.24 13.04
N CYS A 198 0.22 0.89 11.88
CA CYS A 198 -0.46 2.15 11.67
C CYS A 198 -1.92 1.91 11.25
N SER A 199 -2.85 2.22 12.16
CA SER A 199 -4.30 2.18 11.88
C SER A 199 -4.88 3.52 11.41
N SER A 200 -4.05 4.55 11.21
CA SER A 200 -4.50 5.87 10.77
C SER A 200 -4.83 5.90 9.29
N LEU A 201 -5.89 6.60 8.93
CA LEU A 201 -6.11 7.03 7.56
C LEU A 201 -5.13 8.16 7.22
N HIS A 202 -4.64 8.17 5.98
CA HIS A 202 -3.77 9.23 5.48
C HIS A 202 -4.63 10.35 4.89
N CYS A 203 -5.39 11.06 5.73
CA CYS A 203 -6.14 12.22 5.31
C CYS A 203 -6.00 13.36 6.32
N ASP A 204 -5.96 14.58 5.84
CA ASP A 204 -5.73 15.75 6.67
C ASP A 204 -6.93 16.05 7.57
N GLU A 205 -8.14 15.73 7.14
CA GLU A 205 -9.38 16.00 7.87
C GLU A 205 -9.55 15.14 9.12
N LEU A 206 -8.99 13.93 9.12
CA LEU A 206 -9.15 12.98 10.22
C LEU A 206 -7.97 12.98 11.21
N ALA A 207 -7.10 13.99 11.14
CA ALA A 207 -5.95 14.13 12.02
C ALA A 207 -5.21 12.77 12.23
N PRO A 208 -4.42 12.30 11.27
CA PRO A 208 -3.76 11.02 11.36
C PRO A 208 -2.90 10.94 12.63
N ALA A 209 -2.85 9.77 13.27
CA ALA A 209 -2.21 9.57 14.58
C ALA A 209 -0.76 10.08 14.66
N CYS A 210 -0.04 10.10 13.53
CA CYS A 210 1.32 10.64 13.45
C CYS A 210 1.41 12.16 13.58
N ARG A 211 0.31 12.89 13.43
CA ARG A 211 0.24 14.36 13.59
C ARG A 211 -0.36 14.79 14.92
N LEU A 212 -0.89 13.86 15.70
CA LEU A 212 -1.39 14.17 17.03
C LEU A 212 -0.23 14.42 18.00
N PRO A 213 -0.30 15.46 18.81
CA PRO A 213 0.69 15.67 19.87
C PRO A 213 0.71 14.47 20.82
N TYR A 214 1.89 13.96 21.13
CA TYR A 214 2.04 12.87 22.08
C TYR A 214 3.26 13.12 22.99
N ARG A 215 3.18 12.57 24.19
CA ARG A 215 4.28 12.58 25.15
C ARG A 215 4.68 11.15 25.44
N LEU A 216 5.97 10.85 25.33
CA LEU A 216 6.50 9.59 25.81
C LEU A 216 6.61 9.65 27.33
N ILE A 217 5.94 8.74 28.03
CA ILE A 217 6.03 8.57 29.46
C ILE A 217 6.51 7.15 29.77
N ARG A 218 7.39 7.04 30.78
CA ARG A 218 7.66 5.74 31.39
C ARG A 218 6.45 5.35 32.22
N THR A 219 5.81 4.26 31.91
CA THR A 219 4.70 3.73 32.70
C THR A 219 5.18 2.58 33.56
N GLU A 220 5.11 2.74 34.87
CA GLU A 220 4.93 1.62 35.77
C GLU A 220 3.46 1.23 35.74
N GLN A 221 3.13 -0.02 36.06
CA GLN A 221 1.79 -0.60 35.84
C GLN A 221 0.65 0.17 36.53
N SER A 222 0.93 0.94 37.58
CA SER A 222 0.01 1.82 38.29
C SER A 222 -0.33 3.13 37.55
N ASP A 223 0.52 3.58 36.62
CA ASP A 223 0.39 4.91 36.02
C ASP A 223 -0.59 4.91 34.83
N ILE A 224 -0.80 3.75 34.19
CA ILE A 224 -1.74 3.61 33.06
C ILE A 224 -3.18 3.90 33.51
N LEU A 225 -3.58 3.53 34.72
CA LEU A 225 -4.91 3.77 35.26
C LEU A 225 -5.12 5.23 35.68
N ASN A 226 -4.07 5.91 36.11
CA ASN A 226 -4.13 7.31 36.55
C ASN A 226 -4.11 8.29 35.37
N TYR A 227 -3.44 7.95 34.28
CA TYR A 227 -3.37 8.79 33.07
C TYR A 227 -4.73 8.99 32.40
N LYS A 228 -5.60 7.97 32.44
CA LYS A 228 -6.99 8.07 31.87
C LYS A 228 -7.90 9.05 32.63
N ARG A 229 -7.46 9.56 33.78
CA ARG A 229 -8.29 10.46 34.64
C ARG A 229 -7.82 11.92 34.62
N GLN A 230 -6.72 12.26 33.99
CA GLN A 230 -6.29 13.65 33.85
C GLN A 230 -6.87 14.24 32.56
N PRO A 231 -7.70 15.31 32.66
CA PRO A 231 -8.07 16.06 31.47
C PRO A 231 -6.81 16.61 30.81
N ALA A 232 -6.76 16.58 29.47
CA ALA A 232 -5.69 17.22 28.74
C ALA A 232 -5.57 18.68 29.19
N GLN A 233 -4.51 19.02 29.89
CA GLN A 233 -4.16 20.41 30.09
C GLN A 233 -3.75 20.94 28.72
N ALA A 234 -4.58 21.80 28.15
CA ALA A 234 -4.21 22.62 27.02
C ALA A 234 -2.96 23.40 27.42
N ASP A 235 -1.83 23.13 26.78
CA ASP A 235 -0.66 23.97 26.91
C ASP A 235 -1.03 25.36 26.36
N GLN A 236 -1.46 26.23 27.27
CA GLN A 236 -1.36 27.66 27.09
C GLN A 236 0.10 28.00 27.41
N GLU A 237 0.95 28.00 26.40
CA GLU A 237 2.19 28.81 26.45
C GLU A 237 2.72 28.95 25.01
N ASN A 238 2.54 30.19 24.51
CA ASN A 238 3.22 30.93 23.42
C ASN A 238 3.18 30.37 22.00
#